data_704a7266677179fb8f311cab7edd4aa0
#
_entry.id   704a7266677179fb8f311cab7edd4aa0
#
_cell.length_a   1.000
_cell.length_b   1.000
_cell.length_c   1.000
_cell.angle_alpha   90.00
_cell.angle_beta   90.00
_cell.angle_gamma   90.00
#
_symmetry.space_group_name_H-M   'P 1'
#
loop_
_entity.id
_entity.type
_entity.pdbx_description
1 polymer ?
#
loop_
_entity_poly.entity_id
_entity_poly.type
_entity_poly.pdbx_seq_one_letter_code
_entity_poly.pdbx_strand_id
1 'polypeptide(L)'
;MCIRDRRWNEFLRRGRGYHWTYRAERRAGDEAVILYSGGTTGVTKGILLSNRNFNALAAQIVATNPFFHPGHKMLAIMPMFHGFGLGVSIHSMVANGGHCILIPRFTPQSYAELIKKHKPNLIAGVPSLFEALLRVKEIEGADLSCLKGVFSGGDSLSIELKKRFDKFLHDHGATVSVREGYGTTECVTASCLTPIHKQKEGSIGIPFPDTYYKIVKPGTQEEVPYGEEGEICLSGPTVMLEYVNHPEETAQTKQTHADGLAWIHTGDLGMMDEDGFIYFRQRIKRMIVTNGYNVYPSQLENILDGHDYVHLSCVIGVKDPIKMQRVKAFVVLKPGYQPTEACKKELLDYCRKHIAKYAMPSDIEFREELPKTLVGKVAYRVLEEEENAKQAQKAVELSLIHI
;
A
#
# COMPACT_ATOMS: atom_id res chain seq x y z
N MET A 1 -9.49 -15.27 27.20
CA MET A 1 -8.71 -14.25 27.94
C MET A 1 -9.63 -13.05 28.15
N CYS A 2 -10.03 -12.72 29.37
CA CYS A 2 -10.92 -11.59 29.64
C CYS A 2 -10.11 -10.31 29.45
N ILE A 3 -10.29 -9.62 28.35
CA ILE A 3 -9.80 -8.27 28.17
C ILE A 3 -10.63 -7.38 29.10
N ARG A 4 -10.02 -6.84 30.16
CA ARG A 4 -10.66 -5.83 30.99
C ARG A 4 -10.56 -4.51 30.27
N ASP A 5 -11.56 -4.20 29.47
CA ASP A 5 -11.70 -2.88 28.86
C ASP A 5 -11.78 -1.80 29.93
N ARG A 6 -10.96 -0.78 29.77
CA ARG A 6 -10.99 0.40 30.65
C ARG A 6 -11.41 1.60 29.84
N ARG A 7 -12.30 2.39 30.38
CA ARG A 7 -12.68 3.67 29.76
C ARG A 7 -11.48 4.61 29.78
N TRP A 8 -11.27 5.36 28.71
CA TRP A 8 -10.16 6.31 28.57
C TRP A 8 -10.00 7.27 29.76
N ASN A 9 -11.12 7.83 30.24
CA ASN A 9 -11.11 8.71 31.40
C ASN A 9 -10.66 8.03 32.69
N GLU A 10 -10.95 6.73 32.87
CA GLU A 10 -10.46 5.95 34.00
C GLU A 10 -8.95 5.72 33.89
N PHE A 11 -8.46 5.40 32.71
CA PHE A 11 -7.02 5.27 32.44
C PHE A 11 -6.27 6.55 32.76
N LEU A 12 -6.74 7.71 32.27
CA LEU A 12 -6.16 9.02 32.57
C LEU A 12 -6.16 9.35 34.05
N ARG A 13 -7.28 9.04 34.77
CA ARG A 13 -7.38 9.27 36.21
C ARG A 13 -6.34 8.47 36.98
N ARG A 14 -6.10 7.21 36.61
CA ARG A 14 -5.06 6.38 37.23
C ARG A 14 -3.65 6.90 36.99
N GLY A 15 -3.41 7.50 35.82
CA GLY A 15 -2.13 8.10 35.47
C GLY A 15 -1.77 9.38 36.24
N ARG A 16 -2.75 10.06 36.86
CA ARG A 16 -2.52 11.34 37.59
C ARG A 16 -1.55 11.25 38.76
N GLY A 17 -1.36 10.05 39.35
CA GLY A 17 -0.41 9.80 40.43
C GLY A 17 1.03 9.58 40.00
N TYR A 18 1.30 9.46 38.69
CA TYR A 18 2.64 9.22 38.16
C TYR A 18 3.33 10.53 37.82
N HIS A 19 4.56 10.70 38.30
CA HIS A 19 5.36 11.85 38.00
C HIS A 19 5.91 11.76 36.55
N TRP A 20 6.15 12.91 35.91
CA TRP A 20 6.70 12.97 34.53
C TRP A 20 8.08 12.33 34.39
N THR A 21 8.84 12.16 35.49
CA THR A 21 10.13 11.47 35.53
C THR A 21 10.00 9.94 35.57
N TYR A 22 8.78 9.39 35.71
CA TYR A 22 8.61 7.95 35.68
C TYR A 22 8.96 7.42 34.29
N ARG A 23 9.95 6.53 34.25
CA ARG A 23 10.40 5.88 33.02
C ARG A 23 10.44 4.38 33.24
N ALA A 24 9.81 3.65 32.34
CA ALA A 24 10.01 2.20 32.26
C ALA A 24 11.36 1.93 31.62
N GLU A 25 12.19 1.09 32.24
CA GLU A 25 13.37 0.55 31.58
C GLU A 25 12.96 -0.38 30.45
N ARG A 26 13.44 -0.10 29.25
CA ARG A 26 13.13 -0.88 28.04
C ARG A 26 14.39 -1.07 27.22
N ARG A 27 14.53 -2.28 26.66
CA ARG A 27 15.62 -2.65 25.75
C ARG A 27 15.16 -2.52 24.31
N ALA A 28 16.10 -2.49 23.38
CA ALA A 28 15.81 -2.39 21.96
C ALA A 28 14.94 -3.55 21.43
N GLY A 29 15.19 -4.76 21.92
CA GLY A 29 14.45 -5.97 21.53
C GLY A 29 13.11 -6.17 22.24
N ASP A 30 12.76 -5.34 23.25
CA ASP A 30 11.51 -5.49 23.97
C ASP A 30 10.32 -5.15 23.06
N GLU A 31 9.21 -5.83 23.31
CA GLU A 31 7.92 -5.58 22.65
C GLU A 31 7.46 -4.12 22.82
N ALA A 32 7.07 -3.49 21.73
CA ALA A 32 6.62 -2.11 21.73
C ALA A 32 5.18 -1.95 21.29
N VAL A 33 4.84 -2.55 20.16
CA VAL A 33 3.54 -2.35 19.49
C VAL A 33 3.08 -3.64 18.83
N ILE A 34 1.76 -3.87 18.88
CA ILE A 34 1.09 -4.85 18.01
C ILE A 34 0.32 -4.06 16.96
N LEU A 35 0.70 -4.21 15.70
CA LEU A 35 -0.06 -3.71 14.56
C LEU A 35 -0.85 -4.85 13.93
N TYR A 36 -2.08 -4.56 13.53
CA TYR A 36 -2.90 -5.55 12.85
C TYR A 36 -2.78 -5.41 11.34
N SER A 37 -2.49 -6.52 10.66
CA SER A 37 -2.52 -6.55 9.19
C SER A 37 -3.96 -6.32 8.73
N GLY A 38 -4.15 -5.45 7.74
CA GLY A 38 -5.46 -5.29 7.10
C GLY A 38 -5.78 -6.48 6.18
N GLY A 39 -5.79 -7.68 6.76
CA GLY A 39 -5.82 -8.98 6.11
C GLY A 39 -6.55 -9.04 4.78
N THR A 40 -5.81 -9.05 3.69
CA THR A 40 -6.34 -9.48 2.39
C THR A 40 -6.71 -10.97 2.39
N THR A 41 -6.41 -11.70 3.48
CA THR A 41 -6.64 -13.16 3.64
C THR A 41 -7.78 -13.54 4.60
N GLY A 42 -8.59 -12.58 5.06
CA GLY A 42 -9.79 -12.82 5.87
C GLY A 42 -9.58 -12.75 7.39
N VAL A 43 -8.46 -13.23 7.93
CA VAL A 43 -8.16 -13.14 9.36
C VAL A 43 -7.06 -12.10 9.58
N THR A 44 -7.37 -11.07 10.38
CA THR A 44 -6.37 -10.07 10.79
C THR A 44 -5.39 -10.70 11.77
N LYS A 45 -4.09 -10.53 11.54
CA LYS A 45 -3.03 -11.02 12.43
C LYS A 45 -2.41 -9.85 13.19
N GLY A 46 -2.14 -10.07 14.47
CA GLY A 46 -1.37 -9.13 15.28
C GLY A 46 0.12 -9.31 14.99
N ILE A 47 0.77 -8.28 14.47
CA ILE A 47 2.20 -8.26 14.17
C ILE A 47 2.92 -7.62 15.34
N LEU A 48 3.74 -8.39 16.05
CA LEU A 48 4.50 -7.92 17.20
C LEU A 48 5.79 -7.24 16.74
N LEU A 49 5.94 -5.99 17.12
CA LEU A 49 7.07 -5.14 16.75
C LEU A 49 7.79 -4.64 18.01
N SER A 50 9.12 -4.58 17.93
CA SER A 50 9.99 -4.15 19.02
C SER A 50 10.27 -2.65 18.98
N ASN A 51 10.84 -2.12 20.09
CA ASN A 51 11.38 -0.77 20.14
C ASN A 51 12.43 -0.53 19.04
N ARG A 52 13.27 -1.55 18.76
CA ARG A 52 14.29 -1.49 17.71
C ARG A 52 13.65 -1.28 16.34
N ASN A 53 12.57 -1.98 16.04
CA ASN A 53 11.93 -1.90 14.73
C ASN A 53 11.45 -0.46 14.42
N PHE A 54 10.76 0.17 15.37
CA PHE A 54 10.28 1.54 15.22
C PHE A 54 11.41 2.57 15.16
N ASN A 55 12.40 2.45 16.04
CA ASN A 55 13.53 3.38 16.09
C ASN A 55 14.43 3.25 14.86
N ALA A 56 14.63 2.03 14.35
CA ALA A 56 15.36 1.80 13.11
C ALA A 56 14.65 2.47 11.92
N LEU A 57 13.34 2.28 11.78
CA LEU A 57 12.57 2.97 10.75
C LEU A 57 12.74 4.49 10.83
N ALA A 58 12.65 5.07 12.04
CA ALA A 58 12.81 6.51 12.22
C ALA A 58 14.19 7.01 11.78
N ALA A 59 15.26 6.27 12.10
CA ALA A 59 16.62 6.57 11.66
C ALA A 59 16.79 6.43 10.15
N GLN A 60 16.25 5.37 9.54
CA GLN A 60 16.28 5.11 8.11
C GLN A 60 15.56 6.21 7.30
N ILE A 61 14.41 6.68 7.79
CA ILE A 61 13.67 7.77 7.13
C ILE A 61 14.51 9.03 7.08
N VAL A 62 15.19 9.42 8.16
CA VAL A 62 16.05 10.60 8.16
C VAL A 62 17.29 10.39 7.29
N ALA A 63 17.92 9.21 7.34
CA ALA A 63 19.08 8.90 6.50
C ALA A 63 18.77 8.99 4.99
N THR A 64 17.54 8.66 4.59
CA THR A 64 17.10 8.74 3.19
C THR A 64 16.51 10.10 2.80
N ASN A 65 16.38 11.00 3.76
CA ASN A 65 15.81 12.35 3.59
C ASN A 65 16.71 13.43 4.22
N PRO A 66 17.89 13.69 3.63
CA PRO A 66 18.90 14.60 4.19
C PRO A 66 18.41 16.05 4.34
N PHE A 67 17.31 16.41 3.72
CA PHE A 67 16.65 17.70 3.89
C PHE A 67 15.82 17.80 5.18
N PHE A 68 15.65 16.69 5.93
CA PHE A 68 14.89 16.70 7.17
C PHE A 68 15.65 17.48 8.26
N HIS A 69 14.93 18.37 8.94
CA HIS A 69 15.44 19.12 10.08
C HIS A 69 14.44 19.09 11.24
N PRO A 70 14.92 19.12 12.49
CA PRO A 70 14.05 19.34 13.65
C PRO A 70 13.15 20.58 13.45
N GLY A 71 11.88 20.45 13.84
CA GLY A 71 10.88 21.50 13.61
C GLY A 71 10.11 21.38 12.29
N HIS A 72 10.55 20.54 11.32
CA HIS A 72 9.75 20.26 10.13
C HIS A 72 8.38 19.69 10.50
N LYS A 73 7.35 20.08 9.75
CA LYS A 73 5.96 19.73 9.99
C LYS A 73 5.48 18.66 9.02
N MET A 74 4.76 17.68 9.52
CA MET A 74 4.03 16.71 8.71
C MET A 74 2.55 16.70 9.07
N LEU A 75 1.67 16.69 8.07
CA LEU A 75 0.25 16.41 8.26
C LEU A 75 0.05 14.90 8.34
N ALA A 76 -0.26 14.39 9.53
CA ALA A 76 -0.46 12.97 9.78
C ALA A 76 -1.91 12.59 9.49
N ILE A 77 -2.16 12.26 8.25
CA ILE A 77 -3.48 11.86 7.73
C ILE A 77 -3.69 10.36 7.79
N MET A 78 -2.60 9.59 7.67
CA MET A 78 -2.70 8.13 7.66
C MET A 78 -3.14 7.61 9.03
N PRO A 79 -4.02 6.59 9.07
CA PRO A 79 -4.53 6.06 10.34
C PRO A 79 -3.42 5.63 11.28
N MET A 80 -3.48 6.07 12.55
CA MET A 80 -2.46 5.74 13.54
C MET A 80 -2.49 4.28 14.03
N PHE A 81 -3.51 3.51 13.68
CA PHE A 81 -3.54 2.06 13.89
C PHE A 81 -2.83 1.28 12.79
N HIS A 82 -2.32 1.96 11.75
CA HIS A 82 -1.56 1.39 10.64
C HIS A 82 -0.10 1.87 10.72
N GLY A 83 0.86 1.01 10.35
CA GLY A 83 2.28 1.32 10.40
C GLY A 83 2.66 2.59 9.66
N PHE A 84 2.01 2.90 8.53
CA PHE A 84 2.27 4.13 7.77
C PHE A 84 1.92 5.39 8.58
N GLY A 85 0.78 5.40 9.27
CA GLY A 85 0.43 6.51 10.17
C GLY A 85 1.31 6.55 11.40
N LEU A 86 1.38 5.43 12.15
CA LEU A 86 2.11 5.40 13.41
C LEU A 86 3.63 5.48 13.20
N GLY A 87 4.19 4.68 12.30
CA GLY A 87 5.64 4.58 12.09
C GLY A 87 6.22 5.77 11.33
N VAL A 88 5.69 6.08 10.14
CA VAL A 88 6.22 7.16 9.29
C VAL A 88 5.75 8.53 9.74
N SER A 89 4.43 8.72 9.88
CA SER A 89 3.89 10.07 10.08
C SER A 89 4.00 10.56 11.53
N ILE A 90 4.00 9.67 12.52
CA ILE A 90 4.01 10.06 13.93
C ILE A 90 5.37 9.76 14.57
N HIS A 91 5.75 8.48 14.69
CA HIS A 91 6.94 8.09 15.43
C HIS A 91 8.21 8.68 14.82
N SER A 92 8.41 8.56 13.51
CA SER A 92 9.61 9.09 12.84
C SER A 92 9.74 10.60 12.97
N MET A 93 8.62 11.32 12.92
CA MET A 93 8.64 12.77 13.14
C MET A 93 9.04 13.13 14.57
N VAL A 94 8.38 12.53 15.57
CA VAL A 94 8.63 12.82 16.98
C VAL A 94 10.03 12.40 17.40
N ALA A 95 10.48 11.22 17.01
CA ALA A 95 11.81 10.69 17.33
C ALA A 95 12.95 11.56 16.79
N ASN A 96 12.71 12.29 15.69
CA ASN A 96 13.71 13.17 15.06
C ASN A 96 13.44 14.67 15.28
N GLY A 97 12.61 15.02 16.26
CA GLY A 97 12.34 16.42 16.64
C GLY A 97 11.45 17.20 15.66
N GLY A 98 10.71 16.49 14.80
CA GLY A 98 9.72 17.09 13.93
C GLY A 98 8.37 17.34 14.60
N HIS A 99 7.49 18.07 13.94
CA HIS A 99 6.13 18.34 14.39
C HIS A 99 5.13 17.49 13.61
N CYS A 100 4.37 16.66 14.31
CA CYS A 100 3.28 15.88 13.75
C CYS A 100 1.94 16.58 14.01
N ILE A 101 1.24 16.98 12.94
CA ILE A 101 -0.09 17.58 13.02
C ILE A 101 -1.10 16.46 12.80
N LEU A 102 -1.71 15.98 13.89
CA LEU A 102 -2.71 14.90 13.84
C LEU A 102 -4.00 15.39 13.23
N ILE A 103 -4.54 14.63 12.30
CA ILE A 103 -5.82 14.91 11.63
C ILE A 103 -6.81 13.80 12.03
N PRO A 104 -7.74 14.08 12.95
CA PRO A 104 -8.65 13.06 13.48
C PRO A 104 -9.65 12.53 12.45
N ARG A 105 -10.03 13.38 11.50
CA ARG A 105 -10.97 13.03 10.42
C ARG A 105 -10.49 13.65 9.12
N PHE A 106 -10.31 12.78 8.13
CA PHE A 106 -9.92 13.20 6.80
C PHE A 106 -11.13 13.51 5.92
N THR A 107 -11.07 14.67 5.25
CA THR A 107 -11.76 14.94 3.99
C THR A 107 -10.76 15.63 3.06
N PRO A 108 -10.87 15.45 1.73
CA PRO A 108 -9.98 16.11 0.79
C PRO A 108 -9.97 17.64 0.97
N GLN A 109 -11.14 18.24 1.21
CA GLN A 109 -11.30 19.67 1.44
C GLN A 109 -10.55 20.14 2.68
N SER A 110 -10.81 19.50 3.84
CA SER A 110 -10.15 19.87 5.09
C SER A 110 -8.63 19.67 5.01
N TYR A 111 -8.17 18.68 4.26
CA TYR A 111 -6.74 18.46 4.07
C TYR A 111 -6.09 19.57 3.23
N ALA A 112 -6.75 20.01 2.15
CA ALA A 112 -6.31 21.14 1.34
C ALA A 112 -6.21 22.44 2.17
N GLU A 113 -7.22 22.71 3.00
CA GLU A 113 -7.21 23.85 3.92
C GLU A 113 -6.07 23.77 4.95
N LEU A 114 -5.83 22.58 5.51
CA LEU A 114 -4.76 22.35 6.47
C LEU A 114 -3.37 22.50 5.84
N ILE A 115 -3.17 22.10 4.57
CA ILE A 115 -1.95 22.34 3.81
C ILE A 115 -1.70 23.87 3.74
N LYS A 116 -2.69 24.64 3.30
CA LYS A 116 -2.57 26.11 3.22
C LYS A 116 -2.29 26.76 4.57
N LYS A 117 -3.00 26.32 5.62
CA LYS A 117 -2.90 26.87 6.97
C LYS A 117 -1.56 26.56 7.65
N HIS A 118 -1.11 25.33 7.59
CA HIS A 118 0.04 24.86 8.35
C HIS A 118 1.34 24.87 7.57
N LYS A 119 1.27 24.96 6.24
CA LYS A 119 2.43 24.93 5.34
C LYS A 119 3.41 23.80 5.75
N PRO A 120 2.98 22.52 5.63
CA PRO A 120 3.80 21.39 6.05
C PRO A 120 5.03 21.27 5.16
N ASN A 121 6.11 20.72 5.72
CA ASN A 121 7.32 20.40 4.95
C ASN A 121 7.22 19.01 4.31
N LEU A 122 6.42 18.13 4.91
CA LEU A 122 6.27 16.76 4.50
C LEU A 122 4.79 16.39 4.41
N ILE A 123 4.43 15.68 3.35
CA ILE A 123 3.15 15.00 3.21
C ILE A 123 3.38 13.56 2.80
N ALA A 124 2.57 12.66 3.34
CA ALA A 124 2.61 11.25 3.02
C ALA A 124 1.18 10.71 2.88
N GLY A 125 0.94 9.86 1.92
CA GLY A 125 -0.37 9.32 1.68
C GLY A 125 -0.41 8.16 0.70
N VAL A 126 -1.61 7.63 0.51
CA VAL A 126 -1.90 6.62 -0.52
C VAL A 126 -2.26 7.33 -1.85
N PRO A 127 -2.14 6.66 -3.00
CA PRO A 127 -2.45 7.26 -4.31
C PRO A 127 -3.83 7.92 -4.39
N SER A 128 -4.86 7.30 -3.77
CA SER A 128 -6.22 7.86 -3.73
C SER A 128 -6.32 9.21 -3.03
N LEU A 129 -5.41 9.53 -2.10
CA LEU A 129 -5.32 10.86 -1.51
C LEU A 129 -4.87 11.90 -2.54
N PHE A 130 -3.83 11.59 -3.30
CA PHE A 130 -3.29 12.50 -4.32
C PHE A 130 -4.31 12.74 -5.44
N GLU A 131 -5.00 11.69 -5.86
CA GLU A 131 -6.10 11.81 -6.82
C GLU A 131 -7.23 12.70 -6.29
N ALA A 132 -7.58 12.56 -5.00
CA ALA A 132 -8.58 13.40 -4.37
C ALA A 132 -8.16 14.88 -4.30
N LEU A 133 -6.89 15.16 -3.98
CA LEU A 133 -6.37 16.54 -3.93
C LEU A 133 -6.41 17.24 -5.30
N LEU A 134 -6.18 16.52 -6.40
CA LEU A 134 -6.26 17.08 -7.75
C LEU A 134 -7.66 17.58 -8.14
N ARG A 135 -8.70 17.21 -7.40
CA ARG A 135 -10.12 17.53 -7.69
C ARG A 135 -10.71 18.58 -6.77
N VAL A 136 -9.99 18.94 -5.73
CA VAL A 136 -10.50 19.83 -4.68
C VAL A 136 -10.20 21.27 -5.00
N LYS A 137 -11.25 22.09 -5.13
CA LYS A 137 -11.08 23.54 -5.38
C LYS A 137 -10.36 24.27 -4.27
N GLU A 138 -10.49 23.79 -3.04
CA GLU A 138 -9.85 24.36 -1.86
C GLU A 138 -8.32 24.39 -1.94
N ILE A 139 -7.70 23.55 -2.82
CA ILE A 139 -6.24 23.58 -3.04
C ILE A 139 -5.80 24.63 -4.05
N GLU A 140 -6.72 25.17 -4.85
CA GLU A 140 -6.41 26.19 -5.85
C GLU A 140 -5.70 27.40 -5.18
N GLY A 141 -4.66 27.91 -5.84
CA GLY A 141 -3.85 29.03 -5.34
C GLY A 141 -3.03 28.72 -4.07
N ALA A 142 -2.90 27.44 -3.68
CA ALA A 142 -2.00 27.07 -2.60
C ALA A 142 -0.54 27.29 -3.01
N ASP A 143 0.25 27.89 -2.13
CA ASP A 143 1.71 27.94 -2.25
C ASP A 143 2.28 26.68 -1.58
N LEU A 144 2.81 25.75 -2.40
CA LEU A 144 3.41 24.50 -1.97
C LEU A 144 4.95 24.53 -1.92
N SER A 145 5.55 25.71 -2.02
CA SER A 145 7.02 25.89 -1.94
C SER A 145 7.62 25.44 -0.61
N CYS A 146 6.80 25.34 0.44
CA CYS A 146 7.18 24.82 1.75
C CYS A 146 7.48 23.31 1.75
N LEU A 147 7.00 22.55 0.77
CA LEU A 147 7.20 21.09 0.70
C LEU A 147 8.66 20.76 0.41
N LYS A 148 9.19 19.82 1.19
CA LYS A 148 10.54 19.24 1.06
C LYS A 148 10.49 17.74 0.74
N GLY A 149 9.35 17.10 1.00
CA GLY A 149 9.12 15.69 0.67
C GLY A 149 7.64 15.36 0.51
N VAL A 150 7.35 14.59 -0.54
CA VAL A 150 6.01 14.05 -0.84
C VAL A 150 6.17 12.54 -1.06
N PHE A 151 5.48 11.76 -0.24
CA PHE A 151 5.67 10.31 -0.21
C PHE A 151 4.36 9.58 -0.52
N SER A 152 4.42 8.68 -1.49
CA SER A 152 3.35 7.75 -1.80
C SER A 152 3.70 6.35 -1.37
N GLY A 153 2.76 5.64 -0.76
CA GLY A 153 2.96 4.24 -0.38
C GLY A 153 1.65 3.57 0.01
N GLY A 154 1.77 2.28 0.33
CA GLY A 154 0.64 1.49 0.79
C GLY A 154 -0.26 0.94 -0.32
N ASP A 155 -0.24 1.50 -1.51
CA ASP A 155 -0.88 1.00 -2.72
C ASP A 155 -0.05 1.38 -3.94
N SER A 156 -0.31 0.76 -5.10
CA SER A 156 0.40 1.05 -6.34
C SER A 156 0.06 2.44 -6.86
N LEU A 157 1.07 3.24 -7.12
CA LEU A 157 0.93 4.55 -7.75
C LEU A 157 1.06 4.40 -9.26
N SER A 158 -0.01 4.71 -10.00
CA SER A 158 0.08 4.67 -11.46
C SER A 158 1.02 5.77 -11.99
N ILE A 159 1.72 5.45 -13.08
CA ILE A 159 2.66 6.39 -13.74
C ILE A 159 1.94 7.69 -14.12
N GLU A 160 0.71 7.57 -14.60
CA GLU A 160 -0.11 8.71 -15.01
C GLU A 160 -0.48 9.61 -13.83
N LEU A 161 -0.95 9.03 -12.72
CA LEU A 161 -1.27 9.80 -11.52
C LEU A 161 -0.03 10.49 -10.96
N LYS A 162 1.13 9.79 -10.95
CA LYS A 162 2.38 10.39 -10.53
C LYS A 162 2.74 11.61 -11.37
N LYS A 163 2.70 11.50 -12.71
CA LYS A 163 2.99 12.61 -13.64
C LYS A 163 2.04 13.80 -13.42
N ARG A 164 0.75 13.53 -13.27
CA ARG A 164 -0.26 14.57 -13.02
C ARG A 164 -0.04 15.26 -11.67
N PHE A 165 0.28 14.51 -10.64
CA PHE A 165 0.48 15.10 -9.31
C PHE A 165 1.82 15.82 -9.20
N ASP A 166 2.90 15.32 -9.83
CA ASP A 166 4.18 16.03 -9.92
C ASP A 166 4.02 17.37 -10.65
N LYS A 167 3.27 17.38 -11.76
CA LYS A 167 2.95 18.63 -12.45
C LYS A 167 2.18 19.59 -11.54
N PHE A 168 1.17 19.10 -10.84
CA PHE A 168 0.39 19.89 -9.88
C PHE A 168 1.28 20.51 -8.80
N LEU A 169 2.20 19.75 -8.20
CA LEU A 169 3.15 20.24 -7.22
C LEU A 169 4.00 21.40 -7.79
N HIS A 170 4.55 21.24 -8.98
CA HIS A 170 5.38 22.25 -9.64
C HIS A 170 4.56 23.51 -10.02
N ASP A 171 3.35 23.35 -10.54
CA ASP A 171 2.45 24.47 -10.87
C ASP A 171 2.08 25.29 -9.62
N HIS A 172 2.19 24.70 -8.40
CA HIS A 172 1.96 25.36 -7.12
C HIS A 172 3.25 25.75 -6.36
N GLY A 173 4.39 25.78 -7.07
CA GLY A 173 5.65 26.28 -6.53
C GLY A 173 6.50 25.28 -5.75
N ALA A 174 6.11 24.01 -5.66
CA ALA A 174 6.95 23.00 -5.06
C ALA A 174 8.12 22.63 -6.00
N THR A 175 9.29 22.37 -5.42
CA THR A 175 10.51 21.91 -6.16
C THR A 175 10.75 20.42 -6.01
N VAL A 176 9.77 19.68 -5.46
CA VAL A 176 9.87 18.26 -5.18
C VAL A 176 8.83 17.48 -5.99
N SER A 177 9.13 16.24 -6.29
CA SER A 177 8.23 15.28 -6.91
C SER A 177 7.84 14.19 -5.92
N VAL A 178 6.78 13.46 -6.23
CA VAL A 178 6.35 12.30 -5.45
C VAL A 178 7.43 11.22 -5.48
N ARG A 179 7.80 10.75 -4.30
CA ARG A 179 8.67 9.60 -4.11
C ARG A 179 7.85 8.42 -3.64
N GLU A 180 7.94 7.34 -4.38
CA GLU A 180 7.21 6.11 -4.07
C GLU A 180 8.02 5.25 -3.11
N GLY A 181 7.36 4.69 -2.11
CA GLY A 181 7.94 3.78 -1.15
C GLY A 181 7.08 2.53 -0.97
N TYR A 182 7.72 1.45 -0.59
CA TYR A 182 7.07 0.16 -0.36
C TYR A 182 7.47 -0.40 1.01
N GLY A 183 6.61 -1.24 1.54
CA GLY A 183 6.85 -2.03 2.73
C GLY A 183 5.60 -2.76 3.19
N THR A 184 5.80 -3.61 4.16
CA THR A 184 4.75 -4.43 4.77
C THR A 184 4.65 -4.13 6.26
N THR A 185 3.54 -4.49 6.90
CA THR A 185 3.37 -4.29 8.35
C THR A 185 4.39 -5.12 9.13
N GLU A 186 4.83 -6.25 8.57
CA GLU A 186 5.87 -7.13 9.11
C GLU A 186 7.26 -6.46 9.20
N CYS A 187 7.41 -5.28 8.57
CA CYS A 187 8.60 -4.43 8.65
C CYS A 187 8.23 -3.01 9.11
N VAL A 188 7.32 -2.91 10.05
CA VAL A 188 6.66 -1.69 10.53
C VAL A 188 5.77 -1.07 9.44
N THR A 189 6.32 -0.74 8.25
CA THR A 189 5.56 -0.22 7.12
C THR A 189 6.38 0.07 5.88
N ALA A 190 7.53 0.75 6.00
CA ALA A 190 8.37 1.16 4.87
C ALA A 190 9.76 0.50 4.99
N SER A 191 10.27 0.03 3.87
CA SER A 191 11.55 -0.66 3.77
C SER A 191 12.37 -0.26 2.54
N CYS A 192 11.75 0.46 1.59
CA CYS A 192 12.44 1.10 0.47
C CYS A 192 11.77 2.41 0.09
N LEU A 193 12.47 3.24 -0.67
CA LEU A 193 11.99 4.54 -1.15
C LEU A 193 12.74 4.94 -2.43
N THR A 194 12.03 5.57 -3.36
CA THR A 194 12.65 6.21 -4.54
C THR A 194 13.68 7.25 -4.09
N PRO A 195 14.95 7.19 -4.56
CA PRO A 195 15.97 8.19 -4.25
C PRO A 195 15.62 9.60 -4.77
N ILE A 196 16.20 10.64 -4.15
CA ILE A 196 15.93 12.04 -4.53
C ILE A 196 16.44 12.34 -5.95
N HIS A 197 17.64 11.87 -6.28
CA HIS A 197 18.34 12.28 -7.50
C HIS A 197 18.30 11.25 -8.63
N LYS A 198 17.83 10.04 -8.39
CA LYS A 198 17.74 8.97 -9.39
C LYS A 198 16.40 8.29 -9.27
N GLN A 199 15.52 8.51 -10.20
CA GLN A 199 14.20 7.87 -10.26
C GLN A 199 14.12 6.99 -11.51
N LYS A 200 13.54 5.81 -11.37
CA LYS A 200 13.20 4.92 -12.47
C LYS A 200 11.69 4.72 -12.50
N GLU A 201 11.11 4.97 -13.66
CA GLU A 201 9.65 4.86 -13.84
C GLU A 201 9.16 3.45 -13.52
N GLY A 202 8.09 3.34 -12.75
CA GLY A 202 7.51 2.06 -12.31
C GLY A 202 8.26 1.36 -11.17
N SER A 203 9.37 1.93 -10.68
CA SER A 203 10.08 1.39 -9.52
C SER A 203 9.54 1.96 -8.21
N ILE A 204 9.48 1.10 -7.18
CA ILE A 204 9.17 1.47 -5.80
C ILE A 204 10.41 1.94 -5.01
N GLY A 205 11.54 2.14 -5.68
CA GLY A 205 12.79 2.66 -5.11
C GLY A 205 13.84 1.61 -4.80
N ILE A 206 14.77 1.98 -3.93
CA ILE A 206 15.86 1.14 -3.43
C ILE A 206 15.68 0.90 -1.92
N PRO A 207 16.26 -0.17 -1.36
CA PRO A 207 16.19 -0.48 0.06
C PRO A 207 16.67 0.69 0.94
N PHE A 208 16.09 0.82 2.13
CA PHE A 208 16.62 1.70 3.16
C PHE A 208 18.01 1.22 3.66
N PRO A 209 18.82 2.10 4.27
CA PRO A 209 20.05 1.69 4.92
C PRO A 209 19.83 0.51 5.89
N ASP A 210 20.75 -0.44 5.93
CA ASP A 210 20.66 -1.67 6.72
C ASP A 210 19.47 -2.59 6.41
N THR A 211 18.80 -2.35 5.27
CA THR A 211 17.74 -3.23 4.77
C THR A 211 18.22 -3.93 3.51
N TYR A 212 18.09 -5.23 3.48
CA TYR A 212 18.49 -6.08 2.37
C TYR A 212 17.26 -6.59 1.65
N TYR A 213 17.38 -6.68 0.34
CA TYR A 213 16.36 -7.27 -0.53
C TYR A 213 16.97 -8.36 -1.39
N LYS A 214 16.19 -9.36 -1.66
CA LYS A 214 16.46 -10.34 -2.70
C LYS A 214 15.17 -10.82 -3.33
N ILE A 215 15.29 -11.29 -4.55
CA ILE A 215 14.17 -11.87 -5.29
C ILE A 215 14.41 -13.37 -5.36
N VAL A 216 13.43 -14.16 -4.92
CA VAL A 216 13.56 -15.62 -4.88
C VAL A 216 12.46 -16.30 -5.70
N LYS A 217 12.67 -17.52 -6.12
CA LYS A 217 11.58 -18.33 -6.70
C LYS A 217 10.48 -18.50 -5.66
N PRO A 218 9.21 -18.21 -6.00
CA PRO A 218 8.10 -18.32 -5.06
C PRO A 218 8.05 -19.67 -4.34
N GLY A 219 7.92 -19.62 -3.01
CA GLY A 219 7.88 -20.81 -2.16
C GLY A 219 9.24 -21.47 -1.91
N THR A 220 10.35 -20.84 -2.29
CA THR A 220 11.71 -21.32 -2.07
C THR A 220 12.60 -20.22 -1.49
N GLN A 221 13.87 -20.55 -1.19
CA GLN A 221 14.90 -19.57 -0.80
C GLN A 221 15.91 -19.31 -1.94
N GLU A 222 15.69 -19.91 -3.13
CA GLU A 222 16.58 -19.82 -4.28
C GLU A 222 16.44 -18.43 -4.93
N GLU A 223 17.53 -17.68 -4.97
CA GLU A 223 17.59 -16.37 -5.60
C GLU A 223 17.50 -16.47 -7.12
N VAL A 224 16.81 -15.52 -7.75
CA VAL A 224 16.77 -15.37 -9.20
C VAL A 224 17.72 -14.25 -9.64
N PRO A 225 18.22 -14.29 -10.89
CA PRO A 225 19.05 -13.22 -11.46
C PRO A 225 18.36 -11.85 -11.46
N TYR A 226 19.16 -10.79 -11.53
CA TYR A 226 18.62 -9.43 -11.75
C TYR A 226 17.81 -9.37 -13.02
N GLY A 227 16.68 -8.67 -12.96
CA GLY A 227 15.73 -8.55 -14.07
C GLY A 227 14.72 -9.68 -14.18
N GLU A 228 14.88 -10.77 -13.43
CA GLU A 228 13.90 -11.85 -13.36
C GLU A 228 12.86 -11.61 -12.26
N GLU A 229 11.64 -12.11 -12.48
CA GLU A 229 10.55 -11.99 -11.53
C GLU A 229 10.54 -13.12 -10.52
N GLY A 230 10.27 -12.79 -9.26
CA GLY A 230 10.14 -13.73 -8.15
C GLY A 230 9.49 -13.10 -6.95
N GLU A 231 9.48 -13.81 -5.83
CA GLU A 231 8.99 -13.29 -4.56
C GLU A 231 10.00 -12.31 -3.96
N ILE A 232 9.52 -11.14 -3.57
CA ILE A 232 10.32 -10.15 -2.85
C ILE A 232 10.54 -10.67 -1.42
N CYS A 233 11.81 -10.85 -1.05
CA CYS A 233 12.22 -11.10 0.34
C CYS A 233 13.02 -9.93 0.87
N LEU A 234 12.80 -9.59 2.14
CA LEU A 234 13.51 -8.49 2.80
C LEU A 234 13.97 -8.86 4.20
N SER A 235 15.13 -8.32 4.59
CA SER A 235 15.74 -8.49 5.91
C SER A 235 16.25 -7.14 6.41
N GLY A 236 16.26 -6.95 7.73
CA GLY A 236 16.79 -5.72 8.32
C GLY A 236 16.28 -5.46 9.73
N PRO A 237 16.65 -4.32 10.31
CA PRO A 237 16.34 -4.00 11.70
C PRO A 237 14.85 -3.73 11.97
N THR A 238 14.06 -3.54 10.94
CA THR A 238 12.60 -3.30 11.03
C THR A 238 11.76 -4.58 11.03
N VAL A 239 12.38 -5.75 10.79
CA VAL A 239 11.69 -7.04 10.73
C VAL A 239 11.02 -7.38 12.06
N MET A 240 9.76 -7.76 12.00
CA MET A 240 8.90 -8.10 13.13
C MET A 240 9.48 -9.19 14.04
N LEU A 241 9.00 -9.24 15.29
CA LEU A 241 9.30 -10.35 16.17
C LEU A 241 8.54 -11.60 15.71
N GLU A 242 7.22 -11.52 15.65
CA GLU A 242 6.34 -12.64 15.26
C GLU A 242 4.91 -12.17 14.95
N TYR A 243 4.09 -13.08 14.46
CA TYR A 243 2.63 -12.96 14.54
C TYR A 243 2.14 -13.50 15.88
N VAL A 244 1.45 -12.68 16.66
CA VAL A 244 0.96 -13.02 18.01
C VAL A 244 0.01 -14.22 17.95
N ASN A 245 0.35 -15.27 18.68
CA ASN A 245 -0.39 -16.54 18.72
C ASN A 245 -0.49 -17.32 17.39
N HIS A 246 0.38 -17.01 16.43
CA HIS A 246 0.44 -17.66 15.12
C HIS A 246 1.87 -18.13 14.79
N PRO A 247 2.42 -19.13 15.50
CA PRO A 247 3.80 -19.56 15.30
C PRO A 247 4.05 -20.20 13.93
N GLU A 248 3.09 -20.93 13.39
CA GLU A 248 3.22 -21.59 12.08
C GLU A 248 3.32 -20.54 10.95
N GLU A 249 2.42 -19.56 10.94
CA GLU A 249 2.47 -18.49 9.96
C GLU A 249 3.69 -17.59 10.15
N THR A 250 4.16 -17.44 11.40
CA THR A 250 5.43 -16.74 11.66
C THR A 250 6.58 -17.47 10.99
N ALA A 251 6.67 -18.78 11.16
CA ALA A 251 7.73 -19.62 10.55
C ALA A 251 7.64 -19.65 9.02
N GLN A 252 6.44 -19.58 8.45
CA GLN A 252 6.25 -19.49 7.00
C GLN A 252 6.67 -18.13 6.42
N THR A 253 6.39 -17.04 7.15
CA THR A 253 6.65 -15.68 6.67
C THR A 253 8.07 -15.21 6.98
N LYS A 254 8.58 -15.51 8.19
CA LYS A 254 9.91 -15.13 8.66
C LYS A 254 10.79 -16.37 8.72
N GLN A 255 11.69 -16.49 7.76
CA GLN A 255 12.55 -17.65 7.62
C GLN A 255 14.02 -17.25 7.78
N THR A 256 14.82 -18.12 8.40
CA THR A 256 16.28 -17.96 8.40
C THR A 256 16.84 -18.62 7.14
N HIS A 257 17.55 -17.86 6.32
CA HIS A 257 18.18 -18.36 5.11
C HIS A 257 19.63 -18.82 5.36
N ALA A 258 20.28 -19.36 4.33
CA ALA A 258 21.63 -19.90 4.43
C ALA A 258 22.69 -18.87 4.84
N ASP A 259 22.43 -17.57 4.63
CA ASP A 259 23.26 -16.44 5.06
C ASP A 259 23.15 -16.15 6.58
N GLY A 260 22.30 -16.88 7.30
CA GLY A 260 22.05 -16.70 8.74
C GLY A 260 21.13 -15.51 9.08
N LEU A 261 20.65 -14.76 8.09
CA LEU A 261 19.73 -13.65 8.31
C LEU A 261 18.27 -14.12 8.34
N ALA A 262 17.47 -13.41 9.11
CA ALA A 262 16.02 -13.58 9.11
C ALA A 262 15.39 -12.77 7.97
N TRP A 263 14.73 -13.46 7.06
CA TRP A 263 14.08 -12.88 5.89
C TRP A 263 12.57 -12.97 6.00
N ILE A 264 11.89 -11.89 5.62
CA ILE A 264 10.44 -11.89 5.42
C ILE A 264 10.14 -12.27 3.97
N HIS A 265 9.42 -13.36 3.79
CA HIS A 265 8.74 -13.71 2.55
C HIS A 265 7.46 -12.88 2.47
N THR A 266 7.47 -11.86 1.62
CA THR A 266 6.40 -10.84 1.63
C THR A 266 5.09 -11.32 1.01
N GLY A 267 5.15 -12.39 0.20
CA GLY A 267 4.04 -12.81 -0.64
C GLY A 267 3.76 -11.85 -1.80
N ASP A 268 4.69 -10.94 -2.08
CA ASP A 268 4.61 -9.99 -3.17
C ASP A 268 5.60 -10.38 -4.27
N LEU A 269 5.14 -10.40 -5.52
CA LEU A 269 5.98 -10.58 -6.71
C LEU A 269 6.61 -9.27 -7.12
N GLY A 270 7.84 -9.35 -7.56
CA GLY A 270 8.59 -8.24 -8.10
C GLY A 270 9.88 -8.68 -8.75
N MET A 271 10.68 -7.71 -9.14
CA MET A 271 12.04 -7.91 -9.63
C MET A 271 12.97 -6.83 -9.10
N MET A 272 14.27 -7.08 -9.16
CA MET A 272 15.29 -6.11 -8.85
C MET A 272 16.21 -5.97 -10.06
N ASP A 273 16.57 -4.74 -10.42
CA ASP A 273 17.53 -4.50 -11.49
C ASP A 273 18.98 -4.42 -10.97
N GLU A 274 19.96 -4.35 -11.88
CA GLU A 274 21.38 -4.29 -11.55
C GLU A 274 21.78 -3.04 -10.75
N ASP A 275 20.98 -1.95 -10.83
CA ASP A 275 21.17 -0.73 -10.02
C ASP A 275 20.54 -0.84 -8.61
N GLY A 276 19.89 -1.97 -8.28
CA GLY A 276 19.22 -2.21 -6.99
C GLY A 276 17.82 -1.59 -6.88
N PHE A 277 17.23 -1.14 -7.99
CA PHE A 277 15.84 -0.67 -7.98
C PHE A 277 14.88 -1.86 -7.98
N ILE A 278 13.87 -1.75 -7.10
CA ILE A 278 12.84 -2.75 -6.93
C ILE A 278 11.61 -2.35 -7.74
N TYR A 279 11.02 -3.35 -8.42
CA TYR A 279 9.79 -3.19 -9.19
C TYR A 279 8.75 -4.14 -8.62
N PHE A 280 7.74 -3.60 -7.95
CA PHE A 280 6.59 -4.37 -7.48
C PHE A 280 5.70 -4.77 -8.66
N ARG A 281 5.24 -6.01 -8.67
CA ARG A 281 4.29 -6.50 -9.67
C ARG A 281 2.90 -6.65 -9.08
N GLN A 282 2.76 -7.51 -8.10
CA GLN A 282 1.52 -7.72 -7.38
C GLN A 282 1.67 -8.72 -6.23
N ARG A 283 0.60 -8.95 -5.49
CA ARG A 283 0.52 -10.03 -4.51
C ARG A 283 0.41 -11.40 -5.19
N ILE A 284 1.20 -12.39 -4.73
CA ILE A 284 1.15 -13.79 -5.24
C ILE A 284 -0.28 -14.32 -5.17
N LYS A 285 -0.99 -14.08 -4.06
CA LYS A 285 -2.36 -14.56 -3.85
C LYS A 285 -3.42 -13.87 -4.73
N ARG A 286 -3.05 -12.77 -5.40
CA ARG A 286 -3.93 -12.03 -6.30
C ARG A 286 -3.73 -12.41 -7.77
N MET A 287 -2.69 -13.17 -8.04
CA MET A 287 -2.38 -13.63 -9.40
C MET A 287 -3.52 -14.50 -9.93
N ILE A 288 -3.98 -14.21 -11.14
CA ILE A 288 -5.01 -14.97 -11.83
C ILE A 288 -4.32 -16.01 -12.70
N VAL A 289 -4.69 -17.26 -12.54
CA VAL A 289 -4.19 -18.35 -13.40
C VAL A 289 -5.25 -18.71 -14.42
N THR A 290 -5.01 -18.43 -15.69
CA THR A 290 -5.93 -18.72 -16.78
C THR A 290 -5.24 -19.51 -17.89
N ASN A 291 -5.76 -20.69 -18.24
CA ASN A 291 -5.15 -21.60 -19.22
C ASN A 291 -3.65 -21.87 -18.97
N GLY A 292 -3.21 -21.92 -17.70
CA GLY A 292 -1.80 -22.12 -17.35
C GLY A 292 -0.92 -20.87 -17.44
N TYR A 293 -1.47 -19.71 -17.80
CA TYR A 293 -0.76 -18.44 -17.83
C TYR A 293 -1.06 -17.64 -16.56
N ASN A 294 -0.02 -17.01 -16.06
CA ASN A 294 -0.15 -16.02 -14.96
C ASN A 294 -0.57 -14.68 -15.53
N VAL A 295 -1.68 -14.16 -15.01
CA VAL A 295 -2.18 -12.83 -15.33
C VAL A 295 -2.09 -11.95 -14.10
N TYR A 296 -1.56 -10.78 -14.28
CA TYR A 296 -1.28 -9.81 -13.24
C TYR A 296 -2.35 -8.71 -13.21
N PRO A 297 -3.32 -8.76 -12.26
CA PRO A 297 -4.40 -7.78 -12.17
C PRO A 297 -3.93 -6.34 -12.19
N SER A 298 -2.88 -6.00 -11.43
CA SER A 298 -2.36 -4.64 -11.36
C SER A 298 -1.85 -4.08 -12.70
N GLN A 299 -1.31 -4.94 -13.57
CA GLN A 299 -0.90 -4.51 -14.92
C GLN A 299 -2.12 -4.14 -15.78
N LEU A 300 -3.18 -4.94 -15.68
CA LEU A 300 -4.42 -4.69 -16.40
C LEU A 300 -5.12 -3.43 -15.88
N GLU A 301 -5.11 -3.26 -14.56
CA GLU A 301 -5.66 -2.07 -13.90
C GLU A 301 -4.92 -0.81 -14.36
N ASN A 302 -3.59 -0.83 -14.39
CA ASN A 302 -2.80 0.31 -14.89
C ASN A 302 -3.12 0.66 -16.36
N ILE A 303 -3.36 -0.35 -17.19
CA ILE A 303 -3.75 -0.14 -18.59
C ILE A 303 -5.16 0.45 -18.67
N LEU A 304 -6.12 -0.11 -17.95
CA LEU A 304 -7.50 0.38 -17.92
C LEU A 304 -7.57 1.80 -17.36
N ASP A 305 -6.88 2.07 -16.25
CA ASP A 305 -6.86 3.38 -15.59
C ASP A 305 -6.19 4.47 -16.47
N GLY A 306 -5.33 4.06 -17.41
CA GLY A 306 -4.75 4.94 -18.42
C GLY A 306 -5.72 5.38 -19.52
N HIS A 307 -6.92 4.81 -19.62
CA HIS A 307 -7.93 5.19 -20.60
C HIS A 307 -8.68 6.46 -20.18
N ASP A 308 -9.00 7.32 -21.14
CA ASP A 308 -9.66 8.62 -20.90
C ASP A 308 -10.98 8.50 -20.14
N TYR A 309 -11.73 7.41 -20.32
CA TYR A 309 -13.03 7.20 -19.71
C TYR A 309 -12.96 6.65 -18.29
N VAL A 310 -11.86 5.99 -17.93
CA VAL A 310 -11.73 5.25 -16.68
C VAL A 310 -11.25 6.16 -15.56
N HIS A 311 -11.96 6.11 -14.44
CA HIS A 311 -11.55 6.75 -13.22
C HIS A 311 -10.71 5.81 -12.34
N LEU A 312 -11.18 4.56 -12.21
CA LEU A 312 -10.56 3.54 -11.37
C LEU A 312 -11.03 2.18 -11.84
N SER A 313 -10.16 1.20 -11.86
CA SER A 313 -10.52 -0.17 -12.15
C SER A 313 -10.05 -1.15 -11.07
N CYS A 314 -10.64 -2.33 -11.07
CA CYS A 314 -10.20 -3.47 -10.28
C CYS A 314 -10.41 -4.74 -11.09
N VAL A 315 -9.38 -5.57 -11.18
CA VAL A 315 -9.40 -6.82 -11.93
C VAL A 315 -9.33 -8.00 -10.98
N ILE A 316 -10.20 -8.97 -11.17
CA ILE A 316 -10.24 -10.21 -10.39
C ILE A 316 -10.25 -11.45 -11.25
N GLY A 317 -9.84 -12.57 -10.66
CA GLY A 317 -10.03 -13.92 -11.22
C GLY A 317 -11.38 -14.50 -10.79
N VAL A 318 -12.19 -14.87 -11.77
CA VAL A 318 -13.47 -15.53 -11.52
C VAL A 318 -13.32 -17.01 -11.91
N LYS A 319 -13.75 -17.92 -11.05
CA LYS A 319 -13.64 -19.37 -11.33
C LYS A 319 -14.25 -19.74 -12.66
N ASP A 320 -13.54 -20.55 -13.43
CA ASP A 320 -13.97 -21.04 -14.74
C ASP A 320 -13.65 -22.54 -14.82
N PRO A 321 -14.63 -23.39 -15.21
CA PRO A 321 -14.46 -24.83 -15.21
C PRO A 321 -13.45 -25.34 -16.25
N ILE A 322 -13.17 -24.55 -17.30
CA ILE A 322 -12.26 -24.91 -18.38
C ILE A 322 -10.91 -24.26 -18.23
N LYS A 323 -10.89 -22.96 -17.87
CA LYS A 323 -9.68 -22.13 -17.86
C LYS A 323 -9.04 -22.01 -16.48
N MET A 324 -9.54 -22.69 -15.45
CA MET A 324 -9.30 -22.47 -14.02
C MET A 324 -9.90 -21.15 -13.54
N GLN A 325 -9.49 -20.03 -14.12
CA GLN A 325 -10.03 -18.70 -13.87
C GLN A 325 -10.20 -17.95 -15.19
N ARG A 326 -11.17 -17.05 -15.24
CA ARG A 326 -11.32 -16.02 -16.27
C ARG A 326 -11.11 -14.65 -15.65
N VAL A 327 -10.55 -13.76 -16.42
CA VAL A 327 -10.30 -12.39 -16.00
C VAL A 327 -11.59 -11.58 -16.09
N LYS A 328 -11.95 -10.85 -15.04
CA LYS A 328 -13.07 -9.89 -15.03
C LYS A 328 -12.59 -8.55 -14.50
N ALA A 329 -12.99 -7.47 -15.15
CA ALA A 329 -12.71 -6.12 -14.74
C ALA A 329 -13.95 -5.42 -14.19
N PHE A 330 -13.80 -4.70 -13.09
CA PHE A 330 -14.78 -3.73 -12.57
C PHE A 330 -14.25 -2.33 -12.85
N VAL A 331 -15.08 -1.47 -13.40
CA VAL A 331 -14.66 -0.15 -13.86
C VAL A 331 -15.59 0.93 -13.34
N VAL A 332 -15.01 1.96 -12.74
CA VAL A 332 -15.67 3.22 -12.42
C VAL A 332 -15.30 4.23 -13.50
N LEU A 333 -16.29 4.81 -14.14
CA LEU A 333 -16.09 5.82 -15.18
C LEU A 333 -15.85 7.21 -14.60
N LYS A 334 -15.14 8.05 -15.33
CA LYS A 334 -15.02 9.48 -15.03
C LYS A 334 -16.36 10.19 -15.21
N PRO A 335 -16.61 11.30 -14.51
CA PRO A 335 -17.81 12.11 -14.71
C PRO A 335 -17.99 12.51 -16.18
N GLY A 336 -19.22 12.38 -16.68
CA GLY A 336 -19.57 12.68 -18.07
C GLY A 336 -19.62 11.48 -19.00
N TYR A 337 -19.09 10.32 -18.59
CA TYR A 337 -19.21 9.08 -19.35
C TYR A 337 -20.32 8.18 -18.79
N GLN A 338 -20.96 7.43 -19.67
CA GLN A 338 -22.09 6.56 -19.32
C GLN A 338 -21.72 5.07 -19.51
N PRO A 339 -22.21 4.19 -18.63
CA PRO A 339 -21.94 2.76 -18.66
C PRO A 339 -22.76 2.06 -19.77
N THR A 340 -22.42 2.32 -21.04
CA THR A 340 -23.09 1.76 -22.21
C THR A 340 -22.33 0.58 -22.80
N GLU A 341 -23.01 -0.26 -23.60
CA GLU A 341 -22.34 -1.35 -24.34
C GLU A 341 -21.30 -0.79 -25.34
N ALA A 342 -21.52 0.40 -25.88
CA ALA A 342 -20.53 1.07 -26.74
C ALA A 342 -19.25 1.41 -25.95
N CYS A 343 -19.39 1.98 -24.75
CA CYS A 343 -18.26 2.26 -23.85
C CYS A 343 -17.53 0.97 -23.46
N LYS A 344 -18.27 -0.09 -23.13
CA LYS A 344 -17.70 -1.39 -22.80
C LYS A 344 -16.88 -1.98 -23.96
N LYS A 345 -17.43 -1.90 -25.17
CA LYS A 345 -16.75 -2.37 -26.38
C LYS A 345 -15.47 -1.59 -26.63
N GLU A 346 -15.51 -0.27 -26.48
CA GLU A 346 -14.34 0.61 -26.66
C GLU A 346 -13.22 0.25 -25.66
N LEU A 347 -13.55 0.06 -24.37
CA LEU A 347 -12.58 -0.37 -23.38
C LEU A 347 -11.99 -1.75 -23.69
N LEU A 348 -12.79 -2.70 -24.17
CA LEU A 348 -12.29 -4.01 -24.60
C LEU A 348 -11.40 -3.91 -25.83
N ASP A 349 -11.73 -3.02 -26.79
CA ASP A 349 -10.92 -2.77 -27.99
C ASP A 349 -9.60 -2.07 -27.61
N TYR A 350 -9.62 -1.17 -26.64
CA TYR A 350 -8.42 -0.59 -26.07
C TYR A 350 -7.54 -1.65 -25.41
N CYS A 351 -8.12 -2.50 -24.55
CA CYS A 351 -7.41 -3.61 -23.94
C CYS A 351 -6.74 -4.51 -24.97
N ARG A 352 -7.41 -4.83 -26.10
CA ARG A 352 -6.84 -5.68 -27.18
C ARG A 352 -5.56 -5.12 -27.79
N LYS A 353 -5.36 -3.81 -27.73
CA LYS A 353 -4.15 -3.17 -28.27
C LYS A 353 -2.98 -3.19 -27.28
N HIS A 354 -3.27 -3.35 -26.00
CA HIS A 354 -2.28 -3.20 -24.93
C HIS A 354 -2.07 -4.45 -24.07
N ILE A 355 -2.99 -5.44 -24.15
CA ILE A 355 -3.00 -6.62 -23.32
C ILE A 355 -2.89 -7.88 -24.17
N ALA A 356 -2.06 -8.82 -23.75
CA ALA A 356 -1.94 -10.12 -24.40
C ALA A 356 -3.27 -10.89 -24.41
N LYS A 357 -3.57 -11.60 -25.49
CA LYS A 357 -4.86 -12.27 -25.71
C LYS A 357 -5.31 -13.18 -24.56
N TYR A 358 -4.38 -13.86 -23.89
CA TYR A 358 -4.69 -14.76 -22.76
C TYR A 358 -5.09 -14.00 -21.50
N ALA A 359 -4.63 -12.74 -21.35
CA ALA A 359 -4.89 -11.90 -20.18
C ALA A 359 -6.08 -10.95 -20.35
N MET A 360 -6.72 -10.97 -21.51
CA MET A 360 -7.88 -10.11 -21.81
C MET A 360 -9.03 -10.32 -20.82
N PRO A 361 -9.61 -9.22 -20.30
CA PRO A 361 -10.87 -9.33 -19.56
C PRO A 361 -11.95 -10.01 -20.42
N SER A 362 -12.55 -11.06 -19.87
CA SER A 362 -13.70 -11.74 -20.49
C SER A 362 -14.98 -10.92 -20.35
N ASP A 363 -15.01 -10.04 -19.36
CA ASP A 363 -16.13 -9.15 -19.07
C ASP A 363 -15.65 -7.89 -18.36
N ILE A 364 -16.38 -6.77 -18.59
CA ILE A 364 -16.24 -5.51 -17.87
C ILE A 364 -17.59 -5.20 -17.23
N GLU A 365 -17.61 -5.02 -15.91
CA GLU A 365 -18.76 -4.59 -15.14
C GLU A 365 -18.54 -3.15 -14.66
N PHE A 366 -19.45 -2.25 -15.01
CA PHE A 366 -19.41 -0.87 -14.53
C PHE A 366 -19.99 -0.77 -13.11
N ARG A 367 -19.35 0.07 -12.29
CA ARG A 367 -19.76 0.38 -10.91
C ARG A 367 -19.71 1.90 -10.70
N GLU A 368 -20.55 2.39 -9.82
CA GLU A 368 -20.50 3.79 -9.37
C GLU A 368 -19.28 4.01 -8.46
N GLU A 369 -18.99 3.03 -7.62
CA GLU A 369 -17.82 3.01 -6.76
C GLU A 369 -17.30 1.58 -6.54
N LEU A 370 -16.02 1.45 -6.18
CA LEU A 370 -15.42 0.18 -5.77
C LEU A 370 -15.37 0.09 -4.24
N PRO A 371 -15.60 -1.12 -3.66
CA PRO A 371 -15.48 -1.32 -2.22
C PRO A 371 -14.06 -0.99 -1.74
N LYS A 372 -13.96 -0.34 -0.57
CA LYS A 372 -12.68 0.08 0.00
C LYS A 372 -12.48 -0.49 1.39
N THR A 373 -11.22 -0.76 1.72
CA THR A 373 -10.79 -1.08 3.07
C THR A 373 -10.79 0.17 3.96
N LEU A 374 -10.67 -0.02 5.29
CA LEU A 374 -10.55 1.08 6.25
C LEU A 374 -9.36 2.01 6.01
N VAL A 375 -8.35 1.54 5.27
CA VAL A 375 -7.17 2.32 4.90
C VAL A 375 -7.24 2.89 3.48
N GLY A 376 -8.41 2.82 2.83
CA GLY A 376 -8.68 3.45 1.53
C GLY A 376 -8.26 2.66 0.29
N LYS A 377 -7.77 1.42 0.44
CA LYS A 377 -7.43 0.52 -0.68
C LYS A 377 -8.68 -0.15 -1.25
N VAL A 378 -8.68 -0.48 -2.54
CA VAL A 378 -9.74 -1.29 -3.14
C VAL A 378 -9.79 -2.67 -2.49
N ALA A 379 -10.96 -3.03 -1.99
CA ALA A 379 -11.23 -4.32 -1.35
C ALA A 379 -11.63 -5.38 -2.39
N TYR A 380 -10.69 -5.78 -3.25
CA TYR A 380 -10.94 -6.70 -4.36
C TYR A 380 -11.61 -8.03 -3.94
N ARG A 381 -11.38 -8.51 -2.72
CA ARG A 381 -12.02 -9.73 -2.21
C ARG A 381 -13.52 -9.63 -2.06
N VAL A 382 -14.03 -8.44 -1.72
CA VAL A 382 -15.47 -8.22 -1.70
C VAL A 382 -16.05 -8.48 -3.09
N LEU A 383 -15.35 -8.05 -4.14
CA LEU A 383 -15.75 -8.30 -5.52
C LEU A 383 -15.65 -9.79 -5.91
N GLU A 384 -14.60 -10.48 -5.42
CA GLU A 384 -14.45 -11.93 -5.59
C GLU A 384 -15.58 -12.71 -4.89
N GLU A 385 -15.93 -12.33 -3.67
CA GLU A 385 -17.03 -12.91 -2.90
C GLU A 385 -18.38 -12.69 -3.57
N GLU A 386 -18.65 -11.47 -4.07
CA GLU A 386 -19.85 -11.16 -4.84
C GLU A 386 -19.97 -12.03 -6.09
N GLU A 387 -18.88 -12.21 -6.85
CA GLU A 387 -18.90 -13.03 -8.06
C GLU A 387 -19.05 -14.53 -7.74
N ASN A 388 -18.41 -15.01 -6.69
CA ASN A 388 -18.60 -16.38 -6.22
C ASN A 388 -20.06 -16.64 -5.79
N ALA A 389 -20.69 -15.70 -5.12
CA ALA A 389 -22.10 -15.77 -4.72
C ALA A 389 -23.04 -15.78 -5.96
N LYS A 390 -22.80 -14.92 -6.95
CA LYS A 390 -23.54 -14.92 -8.23
C LYS A 390 -23.42 -16.24 -8.96
N GLN A 391 -22.23 -16.87 -8.98
CA GLN A 391 -22.02 -18.18 -9.62
C GLN A 391 -22.76 -19.29 -8.87
N ALA A 392 -22.72 -19.28 -7.53
CA ALA A 392 -23.44 -20.26 -6.73
C ALA A 392 -24.96 -20.17 -6.93
N GLN A 393 -25.53 -18.96 -7.00
CA GLN A 393 -26.94 -18.75 -7.31
C GLN A 393 -27.32 -19.30 -8.69
N LYS A 394 -26.53 -18.97 -9.72
CA LYS A 394 -26.76 -19.51 -11.08
C LYS A 394 -26.72 -21.04 -11.13
N ALA A 395 -25.80 -21.66 -10.39
CA ALA A 395 -25.71 -23.11 -10.33
C ALA A 395 -26.96 -23.75 -9.68
N VAL A 396 -27.51 -23.12 -8.64
CA VAL A 396 -28.76 -23.56 -7.99
C VAL A 396 -29.95 -23.40 -8.94
N GLU A 397 -30.08 -22.26 -9.62
CA GLU A 397 -31.16 -22.00 -10.59
C GLU A 397 -31.13 -23.03 -11.75
N LEU A 398 -29.94 -23.32 -12.28
CA LEU A 398 -29.79 -24.33 -13.33
C LEU A 398 -30.11 -25.74 -12.85
N SER A 399 -29.82 -26.11 -11.61
CA SER A 399 -30.19 -27.38 -11.01
C SER A 399 -31.69 -27.58 -10.81
N LEU A 400 -32.41 -26.46 -10.56
CA LEU A 400 -33.87 -26.43 -10.38
C LEU A 400 -34.63 -26.50 -11.70
N ILE A 401 -34.01 -26.15 -12.83
CA ILE A 401 -34.60 -26.24 -14.17
C ILE A 401 -34.47 -27.66 -14.75
N HIS A 402 -33.60 -28.49 -14.21
CA HIS A 402 -33.37 -29.85 -14.65
C HIS A 402 -34.06 -30.94 -13.77
N ILE A 403 -34.93 -30.53 -12.86
CA ILE A 403 -35.85 -31.37 -12.11
C ILE A 403 -37.26 -31.19 -12.67
#